data_8022515595df2e898511fcb43ea3c76b
#
_entry.id   8022515595df2e898511fcb43ea3c76b
#
_cell.length_a   1.000
_cell.length_b   1.000
_cell.length_c   1.000
_cell.angle_alpha   90.00
_cell.angle_beta   90.00
_cell.angle_gamma   90.00
#
_symmetry.space_group_name_H-M   'P 1'
#
loop_
_entity.id
_entity.type
_entity.pdbx_description
1 polymer ?
#
loop_
_entity_poly.entity_id
_entity_poly.type
_entity_poly.pdbx_seq_one_letter_code
_entity_poly.pdbx_strand_id
1 'polypeptide(L)'
;MTVIGHGTYGCIYRPPIKCSKKNKIKINYTNKISKLLTSKNAQKEYDEHSRVSNVDKTNEYHLGKPVLCDADPEDLKAKTAAHECKKYETNKRDEAFRLLISDYGGITLTVLCDTLTEHSSQLFFTNAAKLLRGLELFSKNGIVHRDIKPGNILYQSSGKLVFIDFGLTDDIDDFVKKIKSGEKSIKFHWSYPLEYGLASEEIFNKIKKSSDRELDKMISEINQMILNKEYNDDVSSIQEQYEKTFENMENKMSPMNITKKETFIFETVYSIKHFEGNYDAFLKSMVKSMDTYAIGFTLNFVLNAAYDKGFVSEEFYKDAHELFERMFAFDINERLSNVTEIRKHYENIVDKYKTMSKNRTMRNHKRKQHAKTFKYDYTI
;
A
#
# COMPACT_ATOMS: atom_id res chain seq x y z
N MET A 1 26.01 1.86 -11.82
CA MET A 1 25.28 0.57 -11.71
C MET A 1 24.73 0.50 -10.33
N THR A 2 23.43 0.38 -10.14
CA THR A 2 22.86 0.69 -8.84
C THR A 2 21.75 -0.29 -8.50
N VAL A 3 21.79 -0.78 -7.27
CA VAL A 3 20.61 -1.29 -6.61
C VAL A 3 19.63 -0.13 -6.49
N ILE A 4 18.48 -0.25 -7.16
CA ILE A 4 17.44 0.79 -7.16
C ILE A 4 16.34 0.55 -6.14
N GLY A 5 16.40 -0.60 -5.44
CA GLY A 5 15.44 -0.93 -4.39
C GLY A 5 15.91 -2.13 -3.56
N HIS A 6 15.59 -2.05 -2.26
CA HIS A 6 15.81 -3.12 -1.30
C HIS A 6 14.46 -3.60 -0.79
N GLY A 7 14.10 -4.85 -1.06
CA GLY A 7 12.92 -5.51 -0.48
C GLY A 7 13.30 -6.40 0.69
N THR A 8 12.30 -6.81 1.47
CA THR A 8 12.46 -7.76 2.58
C THR A 8 13.14 -9.06 2.14
N TYR A 9 12.91 -9.47 0.90
CA TYR A 9 13.33 -10.77 0.38
C TYR A 9 14.44 -10.71 -0.67
N GLY A 10 14.79 -9.50 -1.19
CA GLY A 10 15.80 -9.38 -2.24
C GLY A 10 16.08 -7.95 -2.66
N CYS A 11 16.89 -7.78 -3.70
CA CYS A 11 17.31 -6.49 -4.20
C CYS A 11 16.96 -6.33 -5.69
N ILE A 12 16.67 -5.11 -6.09
CA ILE A 12 16.29 -4.74 -7.46
C ILE A 12 17.45 -4.03 -8.14
N TYR A 13 17.85 -4.55 -9.29
CA TYR A 13 18.97 -4.04 -10.07
C TYR A 13 18.51 -3.37 -11.37
N ARG A 14 19.10 -2.20 -11.67
CA ARG A 14 18.99 -1.52 -12.95
C ARG A 14 20.34 -0.92 -13.36
N PRO A 15 20.92 -1.29 -14.52
CA PRO A 15 20.43 -2.30 -15.47
C PRO A 15 20.33 -3.70 -14.84
N PRO A 16 19.47 -4.59 -15.38
CA PRO A 16 19.16 -5.89 -14.77
C PRO A 16 20.37 -6.84 -14.82
N ILE A 17 20.47 -7.73 -13.82
CA ILE A 17 21.29 -8.93 -13.91
C ILE A 17 20.69 -9.82 -14.99
N LYS A 18 21.51 -10.39 -15.88
CA LYS A 18 21.06 -11.22 -16.99
C LYS A 18 20.77 -12.64 -16.57
N CYS A 19 19.84 -13.28 -17.26
CA CYS A 19 19.61 -14.72 -17.13
C CYS A 19 20.75 -15.51 -17.72
N SER A 20 21.08 -16.65 -17.10
CA SER A 20 22.04 -17.61 -17.62
C SER A 20 21.60 -18.12 -19.00
N LYS A 21 22.53 -18.26 -19.93
CA LYS A 21 22.30 -18.84 -21.27
C LYS A 21 21.71 -20.26 -21.21
N LYS A 22 21.94 -20.98 -20.13
CA LYS A 22 21.36 -22.32 -19.89
C LYS A 22 19.84 -22.33 -19.88
N ASN A 23 19.21 -21.22 -19.51
CA ASN A 23 17.74 -21.11 -19.49
C ASN A 23 17.11 -21.09 -20.90
N LYS A 24 17.89 -20.92 -21.98
CA LYS A 24 17.41 -20.86 -23.39
C LYS A 24 16.30 -19.82 -23.63
N ILE A 25 16.20 -18.79 -22.79
CA ILE A 25 15.18 -17.73 -22.86
C ILE A 25 15.81 -16.53 -23.58
N LYS A 26 15.12 -16.02 -24.60
CA LYS A 26 15.52 -14.77 -25.27
C LYS A 26 14.82 -13.60 -24.61
N ILE A 27 15.57 -12.69 -24.00
CA ILE A 27 15.04 -11.52 -23.30
C ILE A 27 15.66 -10.26 -23.94
N ASN A 28 14.80 -9.31 -24.30
CA ASN A 28 15.26 -7.95 -24.55
C ASN A 28 15.35 -7.22 -23.19
N TYR A 29 16.57 -6.88 -22.79
CA TYR A 29 16.83 -6.22 -21.50
C TYR A 29 16.65 -4.70 -21.52
N THR A 30 16.28 -4.12 -22.66
CA THR A 30 15.98 -2.69 -22.76
C THR A 30 14.82 -2.35 -21.83
N ASN A 31 15.02 -1.34 -20.96
CA ASN A 31 14.04 -0.90 -19.97
C ASN A 31 13.52 -2.00 -19.02
N LYS A 32 14.36 -2.99 -18.70
CA LYS A 32 14.06 -4.04 -17.73
C LYS A 32 14.78 -3.82 -16.40
N ILE A 33 14.26 -4.48 -15.38
CA ILE A 33 14.87 -4.65 -14.05
C ILE A 33 15.00 -6.14 -13.74
N SER A 34 15.87 -6.47 -12.80
CA SER A 34 15.91 -7.80 -12.18
C SER A 34 15.75 -7.69 -10.68
N LYS A 35 14.89 -8.52 -10.10
CA LYS A 35 14.81 -8.74 -8.65
C LYS A 35 15.57 -10.02 -8.33
N LEU A 36 16.64 -9.92 -7.52
CA LEU A 36 17.45 -11.04 -7.07
C LEU A 36 16.89 -11.55 -5.75
N LEU A 37 16.50 -12.82 -5.71
CA LEU A 37 15.81 -13.46 -4.58
C LEU A 37 16.43 -14.84 -4.33
N THR A 38 16.26 -15.38 -3.12
CA THR A 38 16.49 -16.82 -2.90
C THR A 38 15.54 -17.62 -3.78
N SER A 39 15.96 -18.82 -4.19
CA SER A 39 15.18 -19.66 -5.12
C SER A 39 13.76 -19.92 -4.63
N LYS A 40 13.59 -20.14 -3.33
CA LYS A 40 12.29 -20.37 -2.68
C LYS A 40 11.38 -19.11 -2.81
N ASN A 41 11.93 -17.95 -2.49
CA ASN A 41 11.17 -16.70 -2.55
C ASN A 41 10.86 -16.29 -4.00
N ALA A 42 11.81 -16.49 -4.93
CA ALA A 42 11.61 -16.23 -6.35
C ALA A 42 10.49 -17.09 -6.95
N GLN A 43 10.46 -18.38 -6.60
CA GLN A 43 9.38 -19.28 -7.06
C GLN A 43 8.03 -18.85 -6.49
N LYS A 44 7.96 -18.60 -5.18
CA LYS A 44 6.72 -18.14 -4.54
C LYS A 44 6.19 -16.85 -5.18
N GLU A 45 7.05 -15.84 -5.32
CA GLU A 45 6.63 -14.56 -5.91
C GLU A 45 6.21 -14.69 -7.37
N TYR A 46 6.88 -15.57 -8.14
CA TYR A 46 6.49 -15.89 -9.51
C TYR A 46 5.12 -16.55 -9.60
N ASP A 47 4.80 -17.46 -8.68
CA ASP A 47 3.51 -18.15 -8.64
C ASP A 47 2.38 -17.17 -8.30
N GLU A 48 2.61 -16.24 -7.36
CA GLU A 48 1.64 -15.20 -7.04
C GLU A 48 1.45 -14.18 -8.18
N HIS A 49 2.53 -13.79 -8.86
CA HIS A 49 2.42 -13.01 -10.11
C HIS A 49 1.59 -13.74 -11.16
N SER A 50 1.71 -15.06 -11.25
CA SER A 50 0.92 -15.86 -12.20
C SER A 50 -0.56 -15.84 -11.84
N ARG A 51 -0.90 -15.91 -10.55
CA ARG A 51 -2.27 -15.79 -10.05
C ARG A 51 -2.88 -14.45 -10.43
N VAL A 52 -2.18 -13.35 -10.16
CA VAL A 52 -2.63 -11.99 -10.50
C VAL A 52 -2.78 -11.81 -12.01
N SER A 53 -1.82 -12.30 -12.81
CA SER A 53 -1.88 -12.22 -14.28
C SER A 53 -3.03 -13.02 -14.89
N ASN A 54 -3.49 -14.08 -14.23
CA ASN A 54 -4.67 -14.83 -14.68
C ASN A 54 -5.96 -14.02 -14.51
N VAL A 55 -5.99 -13.07 -13.58
CA VAL A 55 -7.13 -12.20 -13.29
C VAL A 55 -7.04 -10.89 -14.08
N ASP A 56 -5.88 -10.25 -14.08
CA ASP A 56 -5.60 -9.04 -14.87
C ASP A 56 -4.84 -9.39 -16.16
N LYS A 57 -5.54 -9.99 -17.11
CA LYS A 57 -4.95 -10.45 -18.39
C LYS A 57 -4.41 -9.33 -19.27
N THR A 58 -4.87 -8.11 -19.05
CA THR A 58 -4.44 -6.92 -19.82
C THR A 58 -3.24 -6.22 -19.22
N ASN A 59 -2.78 -6.65 -18.06
CA ASN A 59 -1.71 -6.00 -17.28
C ASN A 59 -2.01 -4.51 -17.03
N GLU A 60 -3.27 -4.19 -16.75
CA GLU A 60 -3.68 -2.81 -16.49
C GLU A 60 -3.23 -2.37 -15.10
N TYR A 61 -3.27 -3.27 -14.11
CA TYR A 61 -3.04 -2.97 -12.69
C TYR A 61 -1.73 -3.51 -12.14
N HIS A 62 -0.95 -4.24 -12.96
CA HIS A 62 0.38 -4.75 -12.60
C HIS A 62 1.34 -4.69 -13.81
N LEU A 63 2.61 -5.09 -13.64
CA LEU A 63 3.64 -5.06 -14.69
C LEU A 63 3.64 -6.30 -15.61
N GLY A 64 2.64 -7.17 -15.47
CA GLY A 64 2.63 -8.47 -16.14
C GLY A 64 3.46 -9.51 -15.39
N LYS A 65 3.38 -10.74 -15.89
CA LYS A 65 4.12 -11.87 -15.31
C LYS A 65 5.62 -11.72 -15.57
N PRO A 66 6.48 -11.76 -14.55
CA PRO A 66 7.92 -11.66 -14.72
C PRO A 66 8.49 -12.92 -15.40
N VAL A 67 9.70 -12.85 -15.93
CA VAL A 67 10.46 -14.03 -16.35
C VAL A 67 11.28 -14.53 -15.17
N LEU A 68 11.05 -15.78 -14.78
CA LEU A 68 11.82 -16.46 -13.74
C LEU A 68 13.00 -17.20 -14.39
N CYS A 69 14.23 -16.93 -13.95
CA CYS A 69 15.43 -17.58 -14.49
C CYS A 69 16.57 -17.65 -13.47
N ASP A 70 17.56 -18.49 -13.75
CA ASP A 70 18.82 -18.50 -13.01
C ASP A 70 19.70 -17.33 -13.48
N ALA A 71 20.44 -16.74 -12.56
CA ALA A 71 21.33 -15.63 -12.89
C ALA A 71 22.54 -16.11 -13.75
N ASP A 72 23.00 -15.26 -14.66
CA ASP A 72 24.31 -15.45 -15.29
C ASP A 72 25.39 -15.25 -14.22
N PRO A 73 26.29 -16.24 -13.99
CA PRO A 73 27.24 -16.17 -12.88
C PRO A 73 28.22 -14.99 -12.96
N GLU A 74 28.67 -14.62 -14.17
CA GLU A 74 29.64 -13.54 -14.36
C GLU A 74 28.96 -12.19 -14.15
N ASP A 75 27.76 -12.00 -14.71
CA ASP A 75 26.99 -10.79 -14.55
C ASP A 75 26.50 -10.62 -13.10
N LEU A 76 26.11 -11.69 -12.42
CA LEU A 76 25.79 -11.69 -11.00
C LEU A 76 26.99 -11.23 -10.16
N LYS A 77 28.15 -11.86 -10.35
CA LYS A 77 29.38 -11.51 -9.63
C LYS A 77 29.76 -10.04 -9.85
N ALA A 78 29.71 -9.56 -11.10
CA ALA A 78 30.04 -8.19 -11.41
C ALA A 78 29.10 -7.19 -10.75
N LYS A 79 27.79 -7.48 -10.68
CA LYS A 79 26.76 -6.59 -10.15
C LYS A 79 26.59 -6.66 -8.63
N THR A 80 27.03 -7.72 -7.98
CA THR A 80 27.00 -7.84 -6.52
C THR A 80 28.36 -7.51 -5.88
N ALA A 81 29.37 -7.17 -6.66
CA ALA A 81 30.74 -6.86 -6.17
C ALA A 81 30.78 -5.67 -5.18
N ALA A 82 29.84 -4.73 -5.29
CA ALA A 82 29.75 -3.57 -4.40
C ALA A 82 29.09 -3.86 -3.03
N HIS A 83 28.72 -5.10 -2.76
CA HIS A 83 28.06 -5.53 -1.51
C HIS A 83 26.81 -4.72 -1.11
N GLU A 84 26.13 -4.13 -2.07
CA GLU A 84 24.94 -3.29 -1.83
C GLU A 84 23.70 -4.09 -1.42
N CYS A 85 23.67 -5.40 -1.73
CA CYS A 85 22.53 -6.27 -1.40
C CYS A 85 22.80 -7.11 -0.15
N LYS A 86 22.44 -6.61 1.03
CA LYS A 86 22.63 -7.30 2.32
C LYS A 86 22.03 -8.72 2.33
N LYS A 87 20.86 -8.92 1.72
CA LYS A 87 20.20 -10.25 1.65
C LYS A 87 21.02 -11.26 0.85
N TYR A 88 21.61 -10.85 -0.26
CA TYR A 88 22.51 -11.70 -1.04
C TYR A 88 23.77 -12.03 -0.22
N GLU A 89 24.38 -11.02 0.39
CA GLU A 89 25.60 -11.19 1.18
C GLU A 89 25.42 -12.11 2.39
N THR A 90 24.27 -12.03 3.06
CA THR A 90 23.95 -12.89 4.21
C THR A 90 23.72 -14.34 3.81
N ASN A 91 23.02 -14.57 2.70
CA ASN A 91 22.51 -15.92 2.36
C ASN A 91 23.31 -16.61 1.24
N LYS A 92 24.28 -15.94 0.60
CA LYS A 92 24.99 -16.45 -0.60
C LYS A 92 25.76 -17.77 -0.40
N ARG A 93 26.00 -18.17 0.84
CA ARG A 93 26.69 -19.45 1.15
C ARG A 93 25.72 -20.60 1.27
N ASP A 94 24.50 -20.34 1.72
CA ASP A 94 23.57 -21.36 2.17
C ASP A 94 22.37 -21.54 1.21
N GLU A 95 22.11 -20.57 0.34
CA GLU A 95 20.93 -20.58 -0.54
C GLU A 95 21.28 -20.29 -2.00
N ALA A 96 20.56 -20.96 -2.91
CA ALA A 96 20.59 -20.65 -4.33
C ALA A 96 19.72 -19.40 -4.62
N PHE A 97 20.14 -18.61 -5.60
CA PHE A 97 19.44 -17.38 -6.00
C PHE A 97 18.92 -17.47 -7.43
N ARG A 98 17.76 -16.86 -7.65
CA ARG A 98 17.11 -16.72 -8.96
C ARG A 98 16.69 -15.29 -9.20
N LEU A 99 16.37 -15.00 -10.44
CA LEU A 99 15.96 -13.68 -10.91
C LEU A 99 14.48 -13.69 -11.31
N LEU A 100 13.79 -12.60 -10.96
CA LEU A 100 12.58 -12.18 -11.62
C LEU A 100 12.90 -10.97 -12.51
N ILE A 101 12.71 -11.11 -13.82
CA ILE A 101 12.94 -10.04 -14.80
C ILE A 101 11.58 -9.43 -15.16
N SER A 102 11.45 -8.13 -14.95
CA SER A 102 10.23 -7.37 -15.25
C SER A 102 10.55 -6.10 -16.04
N ASP A 103 9.52 -5.45 -16.57
CA ASP A 103 9.63 -4.09 -17.08
C ASP A 103 9.93 -3.10 -15.94
N TYR A 104 10.66 -2.03 -16.27
CA TYR A 104 10.78 -0.90 -15.35
C TYR A 104 9.45 -0.13 -15.34
N GLY A 105 8.77 -0.17 -14.22
CA GLY A 105 7.40 0.34 -14.07
C GLY A 105 7.30 1.81 -13.64
N GLY A 106 8.40 2.54 -13.56
CA GLY A 106 8.41 3.93 -13.06
C GLY A 106 8.97 4.08 -11.65
N ILE A 107 8.57 5.12 -10.94
CA ILE A 107 8.99 5.43 -9.56
C ILE A 107 7.92 5.00 -8.55
N THR A 108 8.31 4.69 -7.32
CA THR A 108 7.35 4.40 -6.23
C THR A 108 6.60 5.66 -5.81
N LEU A 109 5.43 5.52 -5.17
CA LEU A 109 4.71 6.67 -4.62
C LEU A 109 5.51 7.40 -3.54
N THR A 110 6.39 6.70 -2.83
CA THR A 110 7.33 7.35 -1.88
C THR A 110 8.19 8.37 -2.62
N VAL A 111 8.85 7.95 -3.71
CA VAL A 111 9.70 8.84 -4.52
C VAL A 111 8.86 9.92 -5.23
N LEU A 112 7.64 9.58 -5.65
CA LEU A 112 6.71 10.57 -6.23
C LEU A 112 6.43 11.70 -5.23
N CYS A 113 6.15 11.39 -3.96
CA CYS A 113 5.86 12.42 -2.95
C CYS A 113 7.03 13.39 -2.75
N ASP A 114 8.27 12.89 -2.78
CA ASP A 114 9.46 13.74 -2.69
C ASP A 114 9.61 14.68 -3.90
N THR A 115 9.29 14.17 -5.10
CA THR A 115 9.46 14.85 -6.40
C THR A 115 8.16 15.41 -6.99
N LEU A 116 7.09 15.46 -6.19
CA LEU A 116 5.74 15.85 -6.63
C LEU A 116 5.74 17.26 -7.22
N THR A 117 5.08 17.42 -8.36
CA THR A 117 4.76 18.67 -9.02
C THR A 117 3.26 18.84 -9.13
N GLU A 118 2.77 20.06 -9.42
CA GLU A 118 1.34 20.29 -9.65
C GLU A 118 0.79 19.36 -10.75
N HIS A 119 1.52 19.20 -11.86
CA HIS A 119 1.12 18.35 -12.97
C HIS A 119 1.07 16.86 -12.57
N SER A 120 2.10 16.33 -11.92
CA SER A 120 2.10 14.93 -11.48
C SER A 120 1.07 14.65 -10.40
N SER A 121 0.80 15.60 -9.51
CA SER A 121 -0.29 15.55 -8.53
C SER A 121 -1.65 15.43 -9.21
N GLN A 122 -1.92 16.30 -10.18
CA GLN A 122 -3.17 16.30 -10.94
C GLN A 122 -3.38 14.98 -11.71
N LEU A 123 -2.32 14.47 -12.37
CA LEU A 123 -2.37 13.19 -13.05
C LEU A 123 -2.59 12.03 -12.07
N PHE A 124 -1.92 12.06 -10.91
CA PHE A 124 -2.08 11.02 -9.89
C PHE A 124 -3.54 10.93 -9.43
N PHE A 125 -4.12 12.02 -8.92
CA PHE A 125 -5.50 11.99 -8.40
C PHE A 125 -6.53 11.68 -9.49
N THR A 126 -6.29 12.10 -10.73
CA THR A 126 -7.15 11.74 -11.86
C THR A 126 -7.12 10.24 -12.16
N ASN A 127 -5.97 9.58 -11.96
CA ASN A 127 -5.79 8.16 -12.27
C ASN A 127 -5.89 7.23 -11.06
N ALA A 128 -5.95 7.73 -9.83
CA ALA A 128 -5.99 6.90 -8.62
C ALA A 128 -7.24 5.98 -8.56
N ALA A 129 -8.35 6.38 -9.21
CA ALA A 129 -9.50 5.50 -9.39
C ALA A 129 -9.15 4.17 -10.07
N LYS A 130 -8.08 4.11 -10.90
CA LYS A 130 -7.61 2.86 -11.52
C LYS A 130 -7.05 1.88 -10.50
N LEU A 131 -6.36 2.37 -9.45
CA LEU A 131 -5.93 1.52 -8.34
C LEU A 131 -7.12 0.88 -7.64
N LEU A 132 -8.18 1.66 -7.40
CA LEU A 132 -9.41 1.15 -6.80
C LEU A 132 -10.11 0.13 -7.72
N ARG A 133 -10.07 0.30 -9.04
CA ARG A 133 -10.57 -0.71 -10.01
C ARG A 133 -9.73 -1.99 -9.98
N GLY A 134 -8.40 -1.87 -9.89
CA GLY A 134 -7.52 -3.02 -9.74
C GLY A 134 -7.81 -3.79 -8.46
N LEU A 135 -7.99 -3.07 -7.34
CA LEU A 135 -8.34 -3.66 -6.07
C LEU A 135 -9.72 -4.34 -6.09
N GLU A 136 -10.71 -3.72 -6.75
CA GLU A 136 -12.03 -4.30 -6.98
C GLU A 136 -11.94 -5.62 -7.77
N LEU A 137 -11.09 -5.64 -8.81
CA LEU A 137 -10.84 -6.85 -9.60
C LEU A 137 -10.22 -7.96 -8.75
N PHE A 138 -9.21 -7.65 -7.95
CA PHE A 138 -8.54 -8.62 -7.07
C PHE A 138 -9.51 -9.17 -6.03
N SER A 139 -10.22 -8.30 -5.31
CA SER A 139 -11.18 -8.69 -4.28
C SER A 139 -12.32 -9.56 -4.83
N LYS A 140 -12.86 -9.25 -6.01
CA LYS A 140 -13.89 -10.06 -6.66
C LYS A 140 -13.43 -11.47 -7.06
N ASN A 141 -12.12 -11.64 -7.23
CA ASN A 141 -11.49 -12.92 -7.54
C ASN A 141 -10.85 -13.59 -6.32
N GLY A 142 -11.23 -13.18 -5.11
CA GLY A 142 -10.75 -13.77 -3.87
C GLY A 142 -9.30 -13.46 -3.53
N ILE A 143 -8.67 -12.49 -4.19
CA ILE A 143 -7.26 -12.14 -3.99
C ILE A 143 -7.14 -10.99 -2.99
N VAL A 144 -6.26 -11.15 -2.00
CA VAL A 144 -5.79 -10.10 -1.11
C VAL A 144 -4.28 -9.89 -1.32
N HIS A 145 -3.89 -8.63 -1.56
CA HIS A 145 -2.48 -8.28 -1.86
C HIS A 145 -1.59 -8.32 -0.62
N ARG A 146 -2.08 -7.82 0.50
CA ARG A 146 -1.44 -7.84 1.83
C ARG A 146 -0.18 -6.98 2.00
N ASP A 147 0.34 -6.32 0.97
CA ASP A 147 1.51 -5.44 1.09
C ASP A 147 1.32 -4.13 0.31
N ILE A 148 0.09 -3.60 0.33
CA ILE A 148 -0.18 -2.28 -0.27
C ILE A 148 0.42 -1.20 0.62
N LYS A 149 1.30 -0.39 0.02
CA LYS A 149 1.98 0.74 0.66
C LYS A 149 2.59 1.65 -0.41
N PRO A 150 2.99 2.89 -0.09
CA PRO A 150 3.57 3.81 -1.08
C PRO A 150 4.78 3.24 -1.84
N GLY A 151 5.58 2.38 -1.19
CA GLY A 151 6.72 1.71 -1.82
C GLY A 151 6.34 0.60 -2.82
N ASN A 152 5.11 0.08 -2.78
CA ASN A 152 4.63 -1.03 -3.61
C ASN A 152 3.58 -0.61 -4.66
N ILE A 153 3.48 0.67 -4.92
CA ILE A 153 2.73 1.22 -6.06
C ILE A 153 3.67 2.06 -6.89
N LEU A 154 3.70 1.81 -8.20
CA LEU A 154 4.51 2.57 -9.14
C LEU A 154 3.67 3.60 -9.88
N TYR A 155 4.28 4.75 -10.10
CA TYR A 155 3.78 5.85 -10.92
C TYR A 155 4.68 6.02 -12.16
N GLN A 156 4.07 6.00 -13.33
CA GLN A 156 4.72 6.32 -14.60
C GLN A 156 4.46 7.78 -14.98
N SER A 157 5.36 8.37 -15.76
CA SER A 157 5.20 9.75 -16.27
C SER A 157 3.92 9.98 -17.08
N SER A 158 3.36 8.91 -17.67
CA SER A 158 2.04 8.91 -18.32
C SER A 158 0.86 9.01 -17.34
N GLY A 159 1.10 8.96 -16.02
CA GLY A 159 0.08 8.87 -14.99
C GLY A 159 -0.43 7.44 -14.76
N LYS A 160 0.13 6.41 -15.42
CA LYS A 160 -0.25 5.01 -15.14
C LYS A 160 0.22 4.63 -13.74
N LEU A 161 -0.66 3.94 -13.01
CA LEU A 161 -0.44 3.43 -11.65
C LEU A 161 -0.58 1.92 -11.67
N VAL A 162 0.36 1.20 -11.04
CA VAL A 162 0.34 -0.27 -10.96
C VAL A 162 0.83 -0.75 -9.60
N PHE A 163 0.25 -1.87 -9.15
CA PHE A 163 0.73 -2.60 -7.98
C PHE A 163 1.95 -3.45 -8.31
N ILE A 164 2.84 -3.60 -7.34
CA ILE A 164 4.03 -4.46 -7.41
C ILE A 164 4.21 -5.22 -6.09
N ASP A 165 5.13 -6.17 -6.09
CA ASP A 165 5.52 -6.98 -4.92
C ASP A 165 4.37 -7.86 -4.38
N PHE A 166 3.96 -8.83 -5.19
CA PHE A 166 2.92 -9.81 -4.85
C PHE A 166 3.40 -10.96 -3.95
N GLY A 167 4.60 -10.87 -3.37
CA GLY A 167 5.19 -11.94 -2.55
C GLY A 167 4.41 -12.30 -1.27
N LEU A 168 3.51 -11.44 -0.81
CA LEU A 168 2.60 -11.69 0.30
C LEU A 168 1.16 -11.97 -0.12
N THR A 169 0.84 -11.87 -1.42
CA THR A 169 -0.51 -12.10 -1.94
C THR A 169 -1.04 -13.48 -1.54
N ASP A 170 -2.32 -13.56 -1.25
CA ASP A 170 -2.98 -14.81 -0.85
C ASP A 170 -4.42 -14.88 -1.39
N ASP A 171 -5.03 -16.04 -1.30
CA ASP A 171 -6.48 -16.18 -1.39
C ASP A 171 -7.11 -15.78 -0.05
N ILE A 172 -8.24 -15.06 -0.09
CA ILE A 172 -8.91 -14.55 1.11
C ILE A 172 -9.29 -15.69 2.06
N ASP A 173 -9.89 -16.77 1.54
CA ASP A 173 -10.34 -17.89 2.38
C ASP A 173 -9.16 -18.71 2.90
N ASP A 174 -8.11 -18.89 2.11
CA ASP A 174 -6.90 -19.59 2.54
C ASP A 174 -6.13 -18.76 3.59
N PHE A 175 -6.11 -17.44 3.44
CA PHE A 175 -5.50 -16.57 4.43
C PHE A 175 -6.25 -16.60 5.77
N VAL A 176 -7.59 -16.59 5.76
CA VAL A 176 -8.40 -16.80 6.96
C VAL A 176 -8.08 -18.14 7.63
N LYS A 177 -7.94 -19.23 6.87
CA LYS A 177 -7.54 -20.55 7.42
C LYS A 177 -6.16 -20.51 8.08
N LYS A 178 -5.18 -19.84 7.46
CA LYS A 178 -3.83 -19.66 8.02
C LYS A 178 -3.85 -18.90 9.35
N ILE A 179 -4.65 -17.83 9.46
CA ILE A 179 -4.81 -17.11 10.73
C ILE A 179 -5.41 -18.05 11.80
N LYS A 180 -6.46 -18.78 11.47
CA LYS A 180 -7.12 -19.73 12.38
C LYS A 180 -6.19 -20.84 12.87
N SER A 181 -5.30 -21.32 12.02
CA SER A 181 -4.32 -22.36 12.38
C SER A 181 -3.16 -21.83 13.24
N GLY A 182 -3.10 -20.52 13.51
CA GLY A 182 -2.00 -19.93 14.27
C GLY A 182 -0.67 -19.97 13.52
N GLU A 183 -0.67 -19.97 12.18
CA GLU A 183 0.54 -20.00 11.40
C GLU A 183 1.42 -18.77 11.71
N LYS A 184 2.51 -18.99 12.47
CA LYS A 184 3.43 -17.96 12.96
C LYS A 184 4.20 -17.22 11.84
N SER A 185 4.07 -17.63 10.58
CA SER A 185 4.72 -16.96 9.45
C SER A 185 4.10 -15.63 9.05
N ILE A 186 2.95 -15.29 9.64
CA ILE A 186 2.20 -14.10 9.31
C ILE A 186 2.66 -12.96 10.22
N LYS A 187 3.71 -12.26 9.78
CA LYS A 187 4.16 -11.06 10.48
C LYS A 187 3.17 -9.92 10.25
N PHE A 188 2.84 -9.22 11.30
CA PHE A 188 2.10 -7.97 11.20
C PHE A 188 2.93 -6.94 10.42
N HIS A 189 2.27 -6.07 9.72
CA HIS A 189 2.87 -4.96 9.00
C HIS A 189 2.11 -3.67 9.35
N TRP A 190 2.79 -2.54 9.39
CA TRP A 190 2.20 -1.25 9.74
C TRP A 190 1.03 -0.84 8.83
N SER A 191 0.94 -1.37 7.61
CA SER A 191 -0.19 -1.15 6.69
C SER A 191 -1.38 -2.07 6.94
N TYR A 192 -1.33 -2.94 7.96
CA TYR A 192 -2.45 -3.81 8.33
C TYR A 192 -3.35 -3.11 9.34
N PRO A 193 -4.65 -3.40 9.31
CA PRO A 193 -5.55 -2.95 10.36
C PRO A 193 -5.13 -3.57 11.69
N LEU A 194 -5.31 -2.83 12.77
CA LEU A 194 -4.78 -3.19 14.09
C LEU A 194 -5.38 -4.44 14.69
N GLU A 195 -6.64 -4.66 14.44
CA GLU A 195 -7.32 -5.86 14.92
C GLU A 195 -6.67 -7.14 14.40
N TYR A 196 -5.85 -7.06 13.36
CA TYR A 196 -5.04 -8.18 12.91
C TYR A 196 -4.08 -8.70 13.98
N GLY A 197 -3.47 -7.80 14.76
CA GLY A 197 -2.65 -8.15 15.92
C GLY A 197 -3.45 -8.82 17.07
N LEU A 198 -4.76 -8.67 17.08
CA LEU A 198 -5.70 -9.21 18.06
C LEU A 198 -6.54 -10.37 17.51
N ALA A 199 -6.19 -10.91 16.34
CA ALA A 199 -7.00 -11.83 15.56
C ALA A 199 -6.91 -13.30 16.02
N SER A 200 -6.48 -13.61 17.25
CA SER A 200 -6.62 -14.98 17.80
C SER A 200 -8.04 -15.21 18.32
N GLU A 201 -8.52 -16.45 18.21
CA GLU A 201 -9.85 -16.82 18.74
C GLU A 201 -9.96 -16.60 20.25
N GLU A 202 -8.87 -16.86 20.96
CA GLU A 202 -8.78 -16.66 22.41
C GLU A 202 -8.98 -15.17 22.76
N ILE A 203 -8.24 -14.27 22.10
CA ILE A 203 -8.34 -12.83 22.33
C ILE A 203 -9.72 -12.31 21.92
N PHE A 204 -10.23 -12.71 20.75
CA PHE A 204 -11.58 -12.35 20.30
C PHE A 204 -12.64 -12.73 21.33
N ASN A 205 -12.64 -14.00 21.79
CA ASN A 205 -13.59 -14.47 22.78
C ASN A 205 -13.43 -13.80 24.16
N LYS A 206 -12.20 -13.49 24.55
CA LYS A 206 -11.92 -12.74 25.78
C LYS A 206 -12.53 -11.33 25.70
N ILE A 207 -12.27 -10.60 24.60
CA ILE A 207 -12.84 -9.27 24.39
C ILE A 207 -14.37 -9.33 24.37
N LYS A 208 -14.96 -10.26 23.64
CA LYS A 208 -16.43 -10.41 23.54
C LYS A 208 -17.12 -10.65 24.87
N LYS A 209 -16.46 -11.37 25.79
CA LYS A 209 -17.02 -11.73 27.12
C LYS A 209 -16.70 -10.72 28.23
N SER A 210 -15.69 -9.87 28.03
CA SER A 210 -15.26 -8.90 29.05
C SER A 210 -16.32 -7.83 29.29
N SER A 211 -16.47 -7.40 30.55
CA SER A 211 -17.15 -6.15 30.88
C SER A 211 -16.35 -4.93 30.45
N ASP A 212 -16.98 -3.77 30.35
CA ASP A 212 -16.29 -2.53 29.96
C ASP A 212 -15.12 -2.22 30.91
N ARG A 213 -15.27 -2.43 32.19
CA ARG A 213 -14.19 -2.26 33.19
C ARG A 213 -12.99 -3.18 32.93
N GLU A 214 -13.23 -4.42 32.50
CA GLU A 214 -12.16 -5.36 32.14
C GLU A 214 -11.49 -4.97 30.85
N LEU A 215 -12.24 -4.42 29.87
CA LEU A 215 -11.70 -3.88 28.64
C LEU A 215 -10.83 -2.64 28.89
N ASP A 216 -11.31 -1.70 29.71
CA ASP A 216 -10.54 -0.51 30.09
C ASP A 216 -9.21 -0.90 30.77
N LYS A 217 -9.23 -1.91 31.63
CA LYS A 217 -8.03 -2.45 32.27
C LYS A 217 -7.08 -3.06 31.19
N MET A 218 -7.59 -3.87 30.28
CA MET A 218 -6.83 -4.49 29.19
C MET A 218 -6.20 -3.41 28.28
N ILE A 219 -6.96 -2.40 27.91
CA ILE A 219 -6.49 -1.26 27.10
C ILE A 219 -5.39 -0.51 27.82
N SER A 220 -5.58 -0.25 29.11
CA SER A 220 -4.57 0.41 29.96
C SER A 220 -3.28 -0.42 30.06
N GLU A 221 -3.40 -1.74 30.22
CA GLU A 221 -2.23 -2.65 30.24
C GLU A 221 -1.49 -2.62 28.90
N ILE A 222 -2.19 -2.71 27.77
CA ILE A 222 -1.61 -2.61 26.42
C ILE A 222 -0.91 -1.26 26.24
N ASN A 223 -1.56 -0.15 26.62
CA ASN A 223 -0.97 1.19 26.52
C ASN A 223 0.28 1.34 27.39
N GLN A 224 0.26 0.82 28.63
CA GLN A 224 1.42 0.86 29.50
C GLN A 224 2.58 0.03 28.95
N MET A 225 2.31 -1.14 28.42
CA MET A 225 3.34 -1.97 27.76
C MET A 225 3.97 -1.24 26.57
N ILE A 226 3.17 -0.53 25.79
CA ILE A 226 3.66 0.30 24.69
C ILE A 226 4.52 1.48 25.17
N LEU A 227 4.13 2.15 26.24
CA LEU A 227 4.83 3.30 26.80
C LEU A 227 6.14 2.94 27.48
N ASN A 228 6.17 1.80 28.20
CA ASN A 228 7.30 1.41 29.03
C ASN A 228 8.39 0.64 28.28
N LYS A 229 8.16 0.26 27.01
CA LYS A 229 9.08 -0.60 26.23
C LYS A 229 9.44 -1.92 26.95
N GLU A 230 8.55 -2.42 27.80
CA GLU A 230 8.71 -3.66 28.53
C GLU A 230 8.33 -4.85 27.64
N TYR A 231 9.33 -5.57 27.15
CA TYR A 231 9.18 -6.62 26.15
C TYR A 231 9.19 -8.01 26.76
N ASN A 232 8.08 -8.73 26.61
CA ASN A 232 8.06 -10.19 26.62
C ASN A 232 7.95 -10.68 25.16
N ASP A 233 8.67 -11.74 24.79
CA ASP A 233 8.84 -12.18 23.39
C ASP A 233 7.53 -12.40 22.60
N ASP A 234 6.41 -12.71 23.25
CA ASP A 234 5.10 -12.87 22.60
C ASP A 234 4.33 -11.54 22.42
N VAL A 235 4.62 -10.54 23.23
CA VAL A 235 3.99 -9.20 23.17
C VAL A 235 4.87 -8.21 22.39
N SER A 236 6.18 -8.45 22.33
CA SER A 236 7.15 -7.62 21.62
C SER A 236 6.81 -7.44 20.13
N SER A 237 6.23 -8.47 19.49
CA SER A 237 5.85 -8.38 18.10
C SER A 237 4.68 -7.42 17.86
N ILE A 238 3.67 -7.40 18.71
CA ILE A 238 2.50 -6.52 18.62
C ILE A 238 2.94 -5.09 18.93
N GLN A 239 3.74 -4.90 19.96
CA GLN A 239 4.20 -3.59 20.42
C GLN A 239 5.19 -2.93 19.46
N GLU A 240 6.24 -3.63 19.00
CA GLU A 240 7.18 -3.11 17.99
C GLU A 240 6.44 -2.67 16.73
N GLN A 241 5.35 -3.33 16.44
CA GLN A 241 4.50 -3.06 15.30
C GLN A 241 3.58 -1.86 15.55
N TYR A 242 3.04 -1.72 16.76
CA TYR A 242 2.30 -0.54 17.17
C TYR A 242 3.19 0.71 17.12
N GLU A 243 4.39 0.66 17.71
CA GLU A 243 5.33 1.76 17.68
C GLU A 243 5.73 2.15 16.25
N LYS A 244 6.10 1.17 15.42
CA LYS A 244 6.43 1.43 14.00
C LYS A 244 5.23 1.93 13.20
N THR A 245 4.03 1.47 13.49
CA THR A 245 2.81 1.97 12.85
C THR A 245 2.58 3.42 13.23
N PHE A 246 2.72 3.77 14.52
CA PHE A 246 2.57 5.14 15.00
C PHE A 246 3.67 6.06 14.51
N GLU A 247 4.93 5.68 14.60
CA GLU A 247 6.04 6.47 14.04
C GLU A 247 5.88 6.71 12.55
N ASN A 248 5.44 5.71 11.80
CA ASN A 248 5.17 5.87 10.37
C ASN A 248 3.92 6.72 10.12
N MET A 249 2.89 6.63 10.96
CA MET A 249 1.72 7.50 10.89
C MET A 249 2.08 8.94 11.26
N GLU A 250 2.75 9.18 12.38
CA GLU A 250 3.19 10.51 12.81
C GLU A 250 4.15 11.17 11.81
N ASN A 251 5.07 10.40 11.23
CA ASN A 251 6.04 10.92 10.26
C ASN A 251 5.47 11.10 8.84
N LYS A 252 4.36 10.46 8.50
CA LYS A 252 3.82 10.42 7.14
C LYS A 252 2.39 10.93 7.00
N MET A 253 1.70 11.12 8.10
CA MET A 253 0.41 11.80 8.14
C MET A 253 0.67 13.16 8.77
N SER A 254 0.26 14.24 8.08
CA SER A 254 0.28 15.59 8.65
C SER A 254 -0.31 15.57 10.07
N PRO A 255 0.20 16.40 11.02
CA PRO A 255 -0.23 16.42 12.42
C PRO A 255 -1.71 16.76 12.65
N MET A 256 -2.51 16.88 11.59
CA MET A 256 -3.95 17.07 11.70
C MET A 256 -4.63 15.77 12.13
N ASN A 257 -4.82 15.64 13.45
CA ASN A 257 -5.74 14.73 14.13
C ASN A 257 -5.39 13.24 14.20
N ILE A 258 -4.14 12.85 14.45
CA ILE A 258 -3.97 11.57 15.15
C ILE A 258 -4.35 11.81 16.60
N THR A 259 -5.61 11.56 16.92
CA THR A 259 -6.08 11.40 18.29
C THR A 259 -5.12 10.47 19.02
N LYS A 260 -4.79 10.79 20.25
CA LYS A 260 -3.81 10.12 21.11
C LYS A 260 -3.78 8.60 20.92
N LYS A 261 -2.59 7.99 21.01
CA LYS A 261 -2.37 6.52 20.95
C LYS A 261 -3.43 5.70 21.72
N GLU A 262 -3.90 6.22 22.83
CA GLU A 262 -4.94 5.63 23.67
C GLU A 262 -6.30 5.46 22.96
N THR A 263 -6.73 6.44 22.18
CA THR A 263 -7.99 6.39 21.43
C THR A 263 -7.99 5.28 20.38
N PHE A 264 -6.88 5.08 19.75
CA PHE A 264 -6.65 4.12 18.69
C PHE A 264 -6.82 2.65 19.17
N ILE A 265 -6.19 2.30 20.29
CA ILE A 265 -6.33 0.96 20.88
C ILE A 265 -7.74 0.78 21.42
N PHE A 266 -8.26 1.83 22.06
CA PHE A 266 -9.62 1.86 22.55
C PHE A 266 -10.63 1.56 21.43
N GLU A 267 -10.60 2.33 20.33
CA GLU A 267 -11.50 2.13 19.19
C GLU A 267 -11.40 0.72 18.61
N THR A 268 -10.16 0.18 18.45
CA THR A 268 -9.97 -1.17 17.92
C THR A 268 -10.55 -2.24 18.86
N VAL A 269 -10.28 -2.17 20.17
CA VAL A 269 -10.76 -3.18 21.14
C VAL A 269 -12.28 -3.12 21.27
N TYR A 270 -12.84 -1.89 21.37
CA TYR A 270 -14.30 -1.71 21.46
C TYR A 270 -14.99 -2.11 20.15
N SER A 271 -14.39 -1.91 19.00
CA SER A 271 -14.96 -2.38 17.73
C SER A 271 -15.08 -3.90 17.67
N ILE A 272 -14.08 -4.63 18.20
CA ILE A 272 -14.16 -6.09 18.34
C ILE A 272 -15.26 -6.48 19.33
N LYS A 273 -15.37 -5.78 20.46
CA LYS A 273 -16.42 -6.00 21.45
C LYS A 273 -17.82 -5.90 20.85
N HIS A 274 -18.05 -4.89 20.04
CA HIS A 274 -19.35 -4.59 19.42
C HIS A 274 -19.53 -5.22 18.04
N PHE A 275 -18.54 -5.94 17.52
CA PHE A 275 -18.66 -6.60 16.22
C PHE A 275 -19.85 -7.57 16.20
N GLU A 276 -20.75 -7.39 15.23
CA GLU A 276 -21.89 -8.27 15.02
C GLU A 276 -21.48 -9.52 14.26
N GLY A 277 -21.30 -10.62 14.96
CA GLY A 277 -20.95 -11.91 14.36
C GLY A 277 -20.03 -12.76 15.23
N ASN A 278 -19.77 -13.96 14.72
CA ASN A 278 -18.82 -14.88 15.34
C ASN A 278 -17.38 -14.61 14.87
N TYR A 279 -16.44 -15.36 15.41
CA TYR A 279 -15.02 -15.24 15.07
C TYR A 279 -14.72 -15.41 13.58
N ASP A 280 -15.41 -16.34 12.89
CA ASP A 280 -15.23 -16.55 11.45
C ASP A 280 -15.68 -15.34 10.62
N ALA A 281 -16.79 -14.73 10.99
CA ALA A 281 -17.29 -13.51 10.36
C ALA A 281 -16.33 -12.33 10.59
N PHE A 282 -15.79 -12.21 11.81
CA PHE A 282 -14.79 -11.22 12.17
C PHE A 282 -13.52 -11.36 11.32
N LEU A 283 -12.94 -12.55 11.23
CA LEU A 283 -11.74 -12.78 10.40
C LEU A 283 -11.99 -12.47 8.92
N LYS A 284 -13.13 -12.89 8.37
CA LYS A 284 -13.49 -12.59 6.99
C LYS A 284 -13.65 -11.10 6.73
N SER A 285 -14.28 -10.37 7.65
CA SER A 285 -14.42 -8.91 7.55
C SER A 285 -13.08 -8.22 7.61
N MET A 286 -12.23 -8.59 8.56
CA MET A 286 -10.86 -8.07 8.70
C MET A 286 -10.02 -8.30 7.46
N VAL A 287 -9.96 -9.54 6.94
CA VAL A 287 -9.14 -9.87 5.76
C VAL A 287 -9.66 -9.16 4.52
N LYS A 288 -10.97 -9.07 4.32
CA LYS A 288 -11.57 -8.36 3.18
C LYS A 288 -11.31 -6.85 3.22
N SER A 289 -11.21 -6.27 4.41
CA SER A 289 -10.94 -4.83 4.55
C SER A 289 -9.43 -4.49 4.56
N MET A 290 -8.54 -5.47 4.61
CA MET A 290 -7.09 -5.25 4.74
C MET A 290 -6.52 -4.40 3.61
N ASP A 291 -6.80 -4.73 2.38
CA ASP A 291 -6.29 -3.98 1.23
C ASP A 291 -6.98 -2.62 1.06
N THR A 292 -8.26 -2.49 1.45
CA THR A 292 -8.94 -1.18 1.46
C THR A 292 -8.39 -0.26 2.54
N TYR A 293 -8.07 -0.80 3.71
CA TYR A 293 -7.34 -0.07 4.76
C TYR A 293 -5.98 0.44 4.24
N ALA A 294 -5.19 -0.45 3.67
CA ALA A 294 -3.85 -0.14 3.19
C ALA A 294 -3.83 0.87 2.03
N ILE A 295 -4.77 0.76 1.08
CA ILE A 295 -4.86 1.71 -0.03
C ILE A 295 -5.40 3.07 0.42
N GLY A 296 -6.36 3.11 1.36
CA GLY A 296 -6.84 4.36 1.97
C GLY A 296 -5.71 5.14 2.60
N PHE A 297 -4.92 4.48 3.43
CA PHE A 297 -3.70 5.04 4.02
C PHE A 297 -2.71 5.54 2.96
N THR A 298 -2.47 4.73 1.92
CA THR A 298 -1.52 5.07 0.85
C THR A 298 -1.97 6.29 0.03
N LEU A 299 -3.27 6.38 -0.29
CA LEU A 299 -3.82 7.53 -1.01
C LEU A 299 -3.80 8.80 -0.15
N ASN A 300 -4.08 8.68 1.15
CA ASN A 300 -4.00 9.79 2.09
C ASN A 300 -2.56 10.31 2.26
N PHE A 301 -1.56 9.41 2.25
CA PHE A 301 -0.15 9.80 2.26
C PHE A 301 0.22 10.71 1.07
N VAL A 302 -0.22 10.36 -0.15
CA VAL A 302 0.03 11.21 -1.33
C VAL A 302 -0.80 12.50 -1.27
N LEU A 303 -2.03 12.43 -0.73
CA LEU A 303 -2.92 13.59 -0.57
C LEU A 303 -2.27 14.64 0.34
N ASN A 304 -1.75 14.23 1.49
CA ASN A 304 -1.08 15.12 2.43
C ASN A 304 0.15 15.78 1.78
N ALA A 305 1.01 14.98 1.10
CA ALA A 305 2.17 15.52 0.40
C ALA A 305 1.81 16.55 -0.69
N ALA A 306 0.68 16.34 -1.38
CA ALA A 306 0.19 17.28 -2.39
C ALA A 306 -0.43 18.55 -1.77
N TYR A 307 -1.12 18.41 -0.64
CA TYR A 307 -1.73 19.52 0.09
C TYR A 307 -0.66 20.43 0.71
N ASP A 308 0.34 19.87 1.36
CA ASP A 308 1.47 20.59 1.97
C ASP A 308 2.25 21.42 0.93
N LYS A 309 2.30 20.94 -0.31
CA LYS A 309 2.92 21.64 -1.44
C LYS A 309 1.96 22.62 -2.16
N GLY A 310 0.72 22.71 -1.74
CA GLY A 310 -0.30 23.59 -2.34
C GLY A 310 -0.80 23.14 -3.73
N PHE A 311 -0.66 21.85 -4.09
CA PHE A 311 -1.03 21.32 -5.40
C PHE A 311 -2.47 20.82 -5.49
N VAL A 312 -3.18 20.78 -4.38
CA VAL A 312 -4.62 20.46 -4.31
C VAL A 312 -5.36 21.53 -3.52
N SER A 313 -6.64 21.77 -3.84
CA SER A 313 -7.45 22.73 -3.11
C SER A 313 -7.87 22.19 -1.75
N GLU A 314 -8.17 23.09 -0.80
CA GLU A 314 -8.65 22.71 0.53
C GLU A 314 -9.95 21.88 0.46
N GLU A 315 -10.86 22.23 -0.45
CA GLU A 315 -12.11 21.49 -0.63
C GLU A 315 -11.86 20.06 -1.13
N PHE A 316 -10.96 19.90 -2.14
CA PHE A 316 -10.58 18.56 -2.62
C PHE A 316 -9.93 17.76 -1.50
N TYR A 317 -9.01 18.40 -0.77
CA TYR A 317 -8.34 17.75 0.36
C TYR A 317 -9.36 17.22 1.38
N LYS A 318 -10.32 18.06 1.81
CA LYS A 318 -11.35 17.65 2.78
C LYS A 318 -12.19 16.48 2.30
N ASP A 319 -12.75 16.56 1.09
CA ASP A 319 -13.61 15.51 0.55
C ASP A 319 -12.85 14.18 0.36
N ALA A 320 -11.61 14.23 -0.14
CA ALA A 320 -10.80 13.05 -0.35
C ALA A 320 -10.26 12.46 0.97
N HIS A 321 -9.83 13.31 1.89
CA HIS A 321 -9.35 12.92 3.22
C HIS A 321 -10.43 12.20 4.02
N GLU A 322 -11.65 12.75 4.07
CA GLU A 322 -12.80 12.12 4.74
C GLU A 322 -13.07 10.71 4.18
N LEU A 323 -13.05 10.55 2.85
CA LEU A 323 -13.21 9.23 2.25
C LEU A 323 -12.10 8.27 2.67
N PHE A 324 -10.83 8.73 2.63
CA PHE A 324 -9.70 7.88 2.96
C PHE A 324 -9.64 7.53 4.44
N GLU A 325 -9.97 8.46 5.36
CA GLU A 325 -10.08 8.18 6.79
C GLU A 325 -11.10 7.07 7.07
N ARG A 326 -12.25 7.09 6.40
CA ARG A 326 -13.24 6.02 6.53
C ARG A 326 -12.75 4.67 5.98
N MET A 327 -11.83 4.66 5.01
CA MET A 327 -11.22 3.42 4.50
C MET A 327 -10.24 2.79 5.50
N PHE A 328 -9.51 3.60 6.27
CA PHE A 328 -8.58 3.12 7.30
C PHE A 328 -9.06 3.38 8.73
N ALA A 329 -10.37 3.54 8.93
CA ALA A 329 -10.96 3.64 10.27
C ALA A 329 -10.54 2.47 11.16
N PHE A 330 -10.29 2.76 12.45
CA PHE A 330 -9.87 1.76 13.43
C PHE A 330 -11.01 0.91 13.91
N ASP A 331 -12.22 1.45 13.88
CA ASP A 331 -13.43 0.68 14.09
C ASP A 331 -13.75 -0.15 12.84
N ILE A 332 -13.63 -1.49 12.95
CA ILE A 332 -13.94 -2.42 11.86
C ILE A 332 -15.40 -2.34 11.42
N ASN A 333 -16.31 -1.90 12.30
CA ASN A 333 -17.75 -1.78 12.00
C ASN A 333 -18.05 -0.54 11.14
N GLU A 334 -17.24 0.53 11.29
CA GLU A 334 -17.39 1.80 10.56
C GLU A 334 -16.51 1.85 9.30
N ARG A 335 -15.55 0.93 9.17
CA ARG A 335 -14.60 0.91 8.08
C ARG A 335 -15.26 0.62 6.73
N LEU A 336 -15.01 1.50 5.76
CA LEU A 336 -15.41 1.26 4.37
C LEU A 336 -14.58 0.13 3.77
N SER A 337 -15.23 -0.99 3.47
CA SER A 337 -14.59 -2.18 2.87
C SER A 337 -15.14 -2.53 1.48
N ASN A 338 -16.26 -1.94 1.06
CA ASN A 338 -16.82 -2.16 -0.28
C ASN A 338 -16.07 -1.33 -1.34
N VAL A 339 -15.11 -1.96 -2.01
CA VAL A 339 -14.25 -1.29 -3.00
C VAL A 339 -15.04 -0.63 -4.13
N THR A 340 -16.17 -1.23 -4.55
CA THR A 340 -17.03 -0.66 -5.61
C THR A 340 -17.65 0.67 -5.17
N GLU A 341 -18.12 0.77 -3.94
CA GLU A 341 -18.69 2.00 -3.38
C GLU A 341 -17.61 3.06 -3.17
N ILE A 342 -16.46 2.67 -2.59
CA ILE A 342 -15.29 3.53 -2.41
C ILE A 342 -14.89 4.14 -3.75
N ARG A 343 -14.75 3.32 -4.80
CA ARG A 343 -14.38 3.78 -6.13
C ARG A 343 -15.36 4.80 -6.69
N LYS A 344 -16.66 4.50 -6.62
CA LYS A 344 -17.72 5.42 -7.10
C LYS A 344 -17.67 6.75 -6.35
N HIS A 345 -17.50 6.70 -5.04
CA HIS A 345 -17.39 7.91 -4.21
C HIS A 345 -16.16 8.74 -4.62
N TYR A 346 -15.02 8.10 -4.78
CA TYR A 346 -13.79 8.76 -5.22
C TYR A 346 -13.92 9.38 -6.63
N GLU A 347 -14.49 8.64 -7.59
CA GLU A 347 -14.75 9.14 -8.95
C GLU A 347 -15.63 10.40 -8.91
N ASN A 348 -16.67 10.42 -8.08
CA ASN A 348 -17.54 11.60 -7.89
C ASN A 348 -16.75 12.81 -7.33
N ILE A 349 -15.86 12.60 -6.34
CA ILE A 349 -14.99 13.65 -5.82
C ILE A 349 -14.15 14.23 -6.96
N VAL A 350 -13.43 13.38 -7.70
CA VAL A 350 -12.55 13.82 -8.80
C VAL A 350 -13.32 14.58 -9.88
N ASP A 351 -14.49 14.11 -10.27
CA ASP A 351 -15.29 14.75 -11.34
C ASP A 351 -15.89 16.09 -10.89
N LYS A 352 -16.29 16.22 -9.63
CA LYS A 352 -16.68 17.50 -9.02
C LYS A 352 -15.58 18.55 -9.21
N TYR A 353 -14.32 18.18 -8.89
CA TYR A 353 -13.20 19.12 -8.93
C TYR A 353 -12.67 19.40 -10.33
N LYS A 354 -12.73 18.45 -11.25
CA LYS A 354 -12.46 18.71 -12.68
C LYS A 354 -13.42 19.75 -13.25
N THR A 355 -14.70 19.67 -12.90
CA THR A 355 -15.74 20.61 -13.36
C THR A 355 -15.52 21.99 -12.78
N MET A 356 -15.18 22.10 -11.49
CA MET A 356 -14.88 23.37 -10.83
C MET A 356 -13.65 24.07 -11.42
N SER A 357 -12.60 23.33 -11.70
CA SER A 357 -11.38 23.85 -12.34
C SER A 357 -11.66 24.42 -13.73
N LYS A 358 -12.42 23.73 -14.57
CA LYS A 358 -12.87 24.23 -15.88
C LYS A 358 -13.66 25.52 -15.76
N ASN A 359 -14.58 25.60 -14.81
CA ASN A 359 -15.42 26.79 -14.59
C ASN A 359 -14.59 28.00 -14.09
N ARG A 360 -13.60 27.78 -13.22
CA ARG A 360 -12.65 28.85 -12.79
C ARG A 360 -11.84 29.38 -13.99
N THR A 361 -11.35 28.51 -14.85
CA THR A 361 -10.59 28.87 -16.05
C THR A 361 -11.45 29.69 -17.04
N MET A 362 -12.70 29.28 -17.27
CA MET A 362 -13.64 30.03 -18.13
C MET A 362 -14.02 31.38 -17.54
N ARG A 363 -14.24 31.50 -16.22
CA ARG A 363 -14.50 32.78 -15.56
C ARG A 363 -13.30 33.73 -15.65
N ASN A 364 -12.08 33.19 -15.52
CA ASN A 364 -10.86 33.98 -15.65
C ASN A 364 -10.63 34.45 -17.10
N HIS A 365 -10.95 33.61 -18.10
CA HIS A 365 -10.91 34.00 -19.50
C HIS A 365 -11.93 35.10 -19.84
N LYS A 366 -13.18 34.96 -19.37
CA LYS A 366 -14.21 36.00 -19.53
C LYS A 366 -13.84 37.33 -18.84
N ARG A 367 -13.26 37.29 -17.63
CA ARG A 367 -12.74 38.48 -16.95
C ARG A 367 -11.58 39.15 -17.71
N LYS A 368 -10.66 38.38 -18.28
CA LYS A 368 -9.55 38.88 -19.12
C LYS A 368 -10.05 39.46 -20.44
N GLN A 369 -11.08 38.91 -21.05
CA GLN A 369 -11.72 39.47 -22.25
C GLN A 369 -12.47 40.75 -21.95
N HIS A 370 -13.25 40.82 -20.85
CA HIS A 370 -13.89 42.05 -20.40
C HIS A 370 -12.89 43.18 -20.06
N ALA A 371 -11.77 42.81 -19.40
CA ALA A 371 -10.73 43.81 -19.10
C ALA A 371 -10.00 44.30 -20.36
N LYS A 372 -9.95 43.53 -21.45
CA LYS A 372 -9.43 43.99 -22.74
C LYS A 372 -10.40 44.86 -23.50
N THR A 373 -11.71 44.62 -23.42
CA THR A 373 -12.75 45.46 -24.04
C THR A 373 -12.85 46.84 -23.38
N PHE A 374 -12.60 46.97 -22.08
CA PHE A 374 -12.59 48.28 -21.38
C PHE A 374 -11.32 49.12 -21.61
N LYS A 375 -10.27 48.61 -22.28
CA LYS A 375 -9.04 49.36 -22.57
C LYS A 375 -9.04 50.07 -23.94
N TYR A 376 -10.11 49.97 -24.72
CA TYR A 376 -10.17 50.55 -26.09
C TYR A 376 -11.08 51.75 -26.23
N ASP A 377 -11.65 52.30 -25.14
CA ASP A 377 -12.58 53.46 -25.21
C ASP A 377 -12.05 54.76 -24.58
N TYR A 378 -10.74 54.98 -24.56
CA TYR A 378 -10.16 56.28 -24.22
C TYR A 378 -9.06 56.64 -25.21
N THR A 379 -9.49 57.09 -26.42
CA THR A 379 -8.72 58.00 -27.28
C THR A 379 -9.68 58.83 -28.09
N ILE A 380 -10.05 59.99 -27.56
CA ILE A 380 -10.32 61.25 -28.29
C ILE A 380 -9.71 62.34 -27.45
#